data_169367ecb651469bc8036edb0ee3c215
#
_entry.id   169367ecb651469bc8036edb0ee3c215
#
_cell.length_a   1.000
_cell.length_b   1.000
_cell.length_c   1.000
_cell.angle_alpha   90.00
_cell.angle_beta   90.00
_cell.angle_gamma   90.00
#
_symmetry.space_group_name_H-M   'P 1'
#
loop_
_entity.id
_entity.type
_entity.pdbx_description
1 polymer ?
#
loop_
_entity_poly.entity_id
_entity_poly.type
_entity_poly.pdbx_seq_one_letter_code
_entity_poly.pdbx_strand_id
1 'polypeptide(L)'
;MTVNTSVSGQLQADMTTMARESRKWNLSIGLYTQSVDDIPPIITDELATTVVILGSGTEKSIDNLSRRFGLNGSCRHALSRLGKPDRAGSNLVALFRTGAGMSQLVLSLTIGPQSLWAFSTTTEDVTIRNHLYRRLGPSEALRRLARRFPGGSAKAEVERRRRLVGDQTEAMRKSLM
;
A
#
# COMPACT_ATOMS: atom_id res chain seq x y z
N MET A 1 8.78 -23.90 -27.95
CA MET A 1 8.47 -22.94 -26.86
C MET A 1 7.08 -23.20 -26.30
N THR A 2 6.80 -24.39 -25.78
CA THR A 2 5.44 -24.83 -25.38
C THR A 2 5.37 -25.30 -23.91
N VAL A 3 6.40 -25.06 -23.10
CA VAL A 3 6.48 -25.59 -21.72
C VAL A 3 5.81 -24.65 -20.71
N ASN A 4 5.67 -23.36 -20.99
CA ASN A 4 5.11 -22.39 -20.03
C ASN A 4 3.58 -22.38 -19.92
N THR A 5 2.85 -22.83 -20.93
CA THR A 5 1.38 -22.80 -20.92
C THR A 5 0.78 -23.90 -20.04
N SER A 6 1.44 -25.06 -19.92
CA SER A 6 0.93 -26.17 -19.12
C SER A 6 1.10 -25.92 -17.62
N VAL A 7 2.23 -25.34 -17.17
CA VAL A 7 2.48 -25.02 -15.76
C VAL A 7 1.56 -23.91 -15.27
N SER A 8 1.35 -22.89 -16.08
CA SER A 8 0.42 -21.80 -15.77
C SER A 8 -1.03 -22.30 -15.65
N GLY A 9 -1.46 -23.18 -16.56
CA GLY A 9 -2.80 -23.77 -16.51
C GLY A 9 -3.02 -24.65 -15.28
N GLN A 10 -2.03 -25.47 -14.93
CA GLN A 10 -2.09 -26.31 -13.72
C GLN A 10 -2.17 -25.45 -12.45
N LEU A 11 -1.33 -24.44 -12.33
CA LEU A 11 -1.35 -23.53 -11.19
C LEU A 11 -2.70 -22.84 -11.03
N GLN A 12 -3.32 -22.38 -12.11
CA GLN A 12 -4.64 -21.77 -12.09
C GLN A 12 -5.73 -22.76 -11.66
N ALA A 13 -5.66 -24.01 -12.10
CA ALA A 13 -6.57 -25.07 -11.69
C ALA A 13 -6.43 -25.38 -10.19
N ASP A 14 -5.20 -25.48 -9.71
CA ASP A 14 -4.91 -25.74 -8.30
C ASP A 14 -5.40 -24.58 -7.40
N MET A 15 -5.14 -23.33 -7.80
CA MET A 15 -5.66 -22.15 -7.09
C MET A 15 -7.19 -22.16 -7.02
N THR A 16 -7.85 -22.51 -8.11
CA THR A 16 -9.33 -22.59 -8.17
C THR A 16 -9.86 -23.68 -7.24
N THR A 17 -9.24 -24.85 -7.25
CA THR A 17 -9.59 -25.97 -6.38
C THR A 17 -9.41 -25.59 -4.91
N MET A 18 -8.27 -25.03 -4.55
CA MET A 18 -8.01 -24.54 -3.19
C MET A 18 -9.04 -23.49 -2.74
N ALA A 19 -9.37 -22.54 -3.61
CA ALA A 19 -10.35 -21.50 -3.30
C ALA A 19 -11.75 -22.07 -3.06
N ARG A 20 -12.17 -23.09 -3.83
CA ARG A 20 -13.46 -23.77 -3.65
C ARG A 20 -13.51 -24.60 -2.37
N GLU A 21 -12.41 -25.27 -2.05
CA GLU A 21 -12.37 -26.19 -0.91
C GLU A 21 -12.06 -25.52 0.41
N SER A 22 -11.49 -24.32 0.39
CA SER A 22 -11.10 -23.57 1.59
C SER A 22 -12.24 -23.48 2.63
N ARG A 23 -13.47 -23.30 2.19
CA ARG A 23 -14.64 -23.23 3.06
C ARG A 23 -14.90 -24.54 3.82
N LYS A 24 -14.65 -25.70 3.21
CA LYS A 24 -14.82 -27.02 3.85
C LYS A 24 -13.87 -27.19 5.02
N TRP A 25 -12.70 -26.57 4.95
CA TRP A 25 -11.63 -26.70 5.93
C TRP A 25 -11.55 -25.49 6.87
N ASN A 26 -12.50 -24.56 6.79
CA ASN A 26 -12.47 -23.30 7.53
C ASN A 26 -11.15 -22.51 7.33
N LEU A 27 -10.64 -22.53 6.11
CA LEU A 27 -9.42 -21.83 5.73
C LEU A 27 -9.75 -20.52 5.04
N SER A 28 -8.97 -19.49 5.32
CA SER A 28 -8.95 -18.23 4.57
C SER A 28 -7.73 -18.20 3.66
N ILE A 29 -7.94 -17.92 2.37
CA ILE A 29 -6.86 -17.83 1.38
C ILE A 29 -6.75 -16.37 0.95
N GLY A 30 -5.56 -15.78 1.06
CA GLY A 30 -5.22 -14.46 0.54
C GLY A 30 -4.38 -14.59 -0.72
N LEU A 31 -4.84 -13.99 -1.81
CA LEU A 31 -4.08 -13.88 -3.07
C LEU A 31 -3.63 -12.44 -3.25
N TYR A 32 -2.35 -12.25 -3.54
CA TYR A 32 -1.75 -10.94 -3.74
C TYR A 32 -1.12 -10.90 -5.12
N THR A 33 -1.47 -9.91 -5.92
CA THR A 33 -0.95 -9.74 -7.27
C THR A 33 -0.79 -8.28 -7.63
N GLN A 34 0.04 -8.00 -8.64
CA GLN A 34 0.18 -6.67 -9.25
C GLN A 34 -0.81 -6.45 -10.40
N SER A 35 -1.37 -7.53 -10.96
CA SER A 35 -2.38 -7.47 -12.01
C SER A 35 -3.54 -8.39 -11.68
N VAL A 36 -4.76 -7.89 -11.84
CA VAL A 36 -5.97 -8.70 -11.68
C VAL A 36 -6.05 -9.85 -12.70
N ASP A 37 -5.37 -9.71 -13.82
CA ASP A 37 -5.35 -10.70 -14.88
C ASP A 37 -4.52 -11.95 -14.53
N ASP A 38 -3.68 -11.87 -13.49
CA ASP A 38 -2.92 -13.01 -12.97
C ASP A 38 -3.80 -14.00 -12.18
N ILE A 39 -4.98 -13.55 -11.73
CA ILE A 39 -5.91 -14.36 -10.94
C ILE A 39 -7.02 -14.89 -11.86
N PRO A 40 -7.31 -16.21 -11.83
CA PRO A 40 -8.41 -16.77 -12.60
C PRO A 40 -9.72 -16.03 -12.37
N PRO A 41 -10.49 -15.72 -13.43
CA PRO A 41 -11.76 -15.00 -13.31
C PRO A 41 -12.73 -15.63 -12.33
N ILE A 42 -12.83 -16.95 -12.31
CA ILE A 42 -13.71 -17.67 -11.39
C ILE A 42 -13.43 -17.33 -9.92
N ILE A 43 -12.17 -17.07 -9.56
CA ILE A 43 -11.81 -16.69 -8.18
C ILE A 43 -12.27 -15.28 -7.90
N THR A 44 -11.96 -14.33 -8.76
CA THR A 44 -12.31 -12.91 -8.53
C THR A 44 -13.82 -12.65 -8.67
N ASP A 45 -14.47 -13.35 -9.58
CA ASP A 45 -15.85 -13.05 -9.94
C ASP A 45 -16.86 -13.84 -9.11
N GLU A 46 -16.50 -15.02 -8.61
CA GLU A 46 -17.43 -15.89 -7.89
C GLU A 46 -16.98 -16.25 -6.48
N LEU A 47 -15.69 -16.56 -6.27
CA LEU A 47 -15.22 -17.16 -5.02
C LEU A 47 -14.70 -16.13 -4.02
N ALA A 48 -14.11 -15.03 -4.47
CA ALA A 48 -13.58 -14.01 -3.59
C ALA A 48 -14.70 -13.31 -2.81
N THR A 49 -14.61 -13.33 -1.50
CA THR A 49 -15.53 -12.61 -0.61
C THR A 49 -15.10 -11.17 -0.38
N THR A 50 -13.79 -10.91 -0.50
CA THR A 50 -13.20 -9.60 -0.30
C THR A 50 -12.16 -9.35 -1.37
N VAL A 51 -12.20 -8.18 -1.98
CA VAL A 51 -11.18 -7.68 -2.90
C VAL A 51 -10.70 -6.33 -2.41
N VAL A 52 -9.38 -6.16 -2.27
CA VAL A 52 -8.77 -4.91 -1.84
C VAL A 52 -7.84 -4.41 -2.93
N ILE A 53 -8.09 -3.19 -3.41
CA ILE A 53 -7.31 -2.55 -4.46
C ILE A 53 -6.52 -1.41 -3.83
N LEU A 54 -5.20 -1.57 -3.76
CA LEU A 54 -4.28 -0.64 -3.10
C LEU A 54 -3.70 0.42 -4.06
N GLY A 55 -3.86 0.24 -5.35
CA GLY A 55 -3.37 1.16 -6.37
C GLY A 55 -3.70 0.67 -7.76
N SER A 56 -3.64 1.57 -8.72
CA SER A 56 -3.76 1.26 -10.14
C SER A 56 -2.77 2.14 -10.90
N GLY A 57 -1.87 1.51 -11.64
CA GLY A 57 -0.76 2.23 -12.28
C GLY A 57 -1.17 3.10 -13.47
N THR A 58 -2.25 2.77 -14.19
CA THR A 58 -2.63 3.41 -15.45
C THR A 58 -4.15 3.49 -15.61
N GLU A 59 -4.63 4.42 -16.43
CA GLU A 59 -6.05 4.54 -16.77
C GLU A 59 -6.62 3.24 -17.35
N LYS A 60 -5.83 2.54 -18.17
CA LYS A 60 -6.21 1.23 -18.71
C LYS A 60 -6.44 0.20 -17.59
N SER A 61 -5.63 0.20 -16.56
CA SER A 61 -5.81 -0.68 -15.39
C SER A 61 -7.08 -0.32 -14.61
N ILE A 62 -7.37 0.97 -14.47
CA ILE A 62 -8.60 1.45 -13.83
C ILE A 62 -9.83 1.01 -14.61
N ASP A 63 -9.81 1.12 -15.94
CA ASP A 63 -10.88 0.67 -16.81
C ASP A 63 -11.11 -0.83 -16.72
N ASN A 64 -10.04 -1.60 -16.68
CA ASN A 64 -10.10 -3.05 -16.54
C ASN A 64 -10.73 -3.45 -15.19
N LEU A 65 -10.24 -2.89 -14.08
CA LEU A 65 -10.79 -3.11 -12.75
C LEU A 65 -12.25 -2.66 -12.65
N SER A 66 -12.58 -1.50 -13.23
CA SER A 66 -13.93 -0.96 -13.21
C SER A 66 -14.93 -1.85 -13.94
N ARG A 67 -14.54 -2.38 -15.11
CA ARG A 67 -15.37 -3.33 -15.86
C ARG A 67 -15.51 -4.66 -15.14
N ARG A 68 -14.40 -5.20 -14.62
CA ARG A 68 -14.39 -6.52 -14.00
C ARG A 68 -15.19 -6.57 -12.70
N PHE A 69 -15.11 -5.53 -11.89
CA PHE A 69 -15.77 -5.49 -10.58
C PHE A 69 -17.04 -4.61 -10.56
N GLY A 70 -17.44 -4.04 -11.69
CA GLY A 70 -18.60 -3.15 -11.75
C GLY A 70 -18.48 -1.95 -10.81
N LEU A 71 -17.30 -1.29 -10.80
CA LEU A 71 -17.03 -0.22 -9.83
C LEU A 71 -17.96 0.98 -10.09
N ASN A 72 -18.50 1.50 -9.00
CA ASN A 72 -19.27 2.76 -9.05
C ASN A 72 -18.35 3.96 -9.30
N GLY A 73 -18.95 5.11 -9.65
CA GLY A 73 -18.22 6.32 -9.98
C GLY A 73 -17.29 6.81 -8.88
N SER A 74 -17.70 6.69 -7.61
CA SER A 74 -16.91 7.10 -6.46
C SER A 74 -15.64 6.24 -6.29
N CYS A 75 -15.78 4.91 -6.43
CA CYS A 75 -14.64 3.98 -6.36
C CYS A 75 -13.71 4.17 -7.55
N ARG A 76 -14.24 4.34 -8.76
CA ARG A 76 -13.44 4.64 -9.96
C ARG A 76 -12.66 5.95 -9.80
N HIS A 77 -13.30 7.00 -9.32
CA HIS A 77 -12.64 8.28 -9.05
C HIS A 77 -11.58 8.14 -7.96
N ALA A 78 -11.86 7.38 -6.90
CA ALA A 78 -10.86 7.11 -5.87
C ALA A 78 -9.63 6.39 -6.45
N LEU A 79 -9.82 5.38 -7.32
CA LEU A 79 -8.72 4.66 -7.98
C LEU A 79 -7.83 5.57 -8.80
N SER A 80 -8.39 6.54 -9.53
CA SER A 80 -7.61 7.50 -10.33
C SER A 80 -6.75 8.44 -9.48
N ARG A 81 -7.05 8.56 -8.19
CA ARG A 81 -6.34 9.40 -7.22
C ARG A 81 -5.50 8.60 -6.21
N LEU A 82 -5.48 7.28 -6.31
CA LEU A 82 -4.62 6.45 -5.46
C LEU A 82 -3.16 6.75 -5.78
N GLY A 83 -2.50 7.37 -4.85
CA GLY A 83 -1.08 7.71 -4.90
C GLY A 83 -0.27 6.87 -3.93
N LYS A 84 1.03 7.19 -3.87
CA LYS A 84 1.89 6.63 -2.82
C LYS A 84 1.38 7.08 -1.45
N PRO A 85 1.45 6.22 -0.42
CA PRO A 85 1.13 6.60 0.94
C PRO A 85 1.85 7.87 1.38
N ASP A 86 1.12 8.75 2.02
CA ASP A 86 1.66 9.97 2.61
C ASP A 86 1.36 10.04 4.12
N ARG A 87 1.45 11.23 4.71
CA ARG A 87 1.14 11.44 6.14
C ARG A 87 -0.31 11.16 6.51
N ALA A 88 -1.22 11.41 5.59
CA ALA A 88 -2.64 11.14 5.81
C ALA A 88 -2.96 9.66 5.67
N GLY A 89 -1.97 8.86 5.25
CA GLY A 89 -2.13 7.44 4.97
C GLY A 89 -2.20 7.12 3.49
N SER A 90 -2.91 6.07 3.16
CA SER A 90 -3.21 5.67 1.79
C SER A 90 -4.68 5.36 1.68
N ASN A 91 -5.30 5.79 0.61
CA ASN A 91 -6.64 5.33 0.29
C ASN A 91 -6.57 3.97 -0.40
N LEU A 92 -7.61 3.19 -0.26
CA LEU A 92 -7.81 1.92 -0.93
C LEU A 92 -9.29 1.76 -1.32
N VAL A 93 -9.55 0.94 -2.31
CA VAL A 93 -10.92 0.51 -2.63
C VAL A 93 -11.10 -0.91 -2.12
N ALA A 94 -12.12 -1.12 -1.30
CA ALA A 94 -12.46 -2.44 -0.77
C ALA A 94 -13.85 -2.85 -1.28
N LEU A 95 -13.94 -4.09 -1.74
CA LEU A 95 -15.15 -4.70 -2.24
C LEU A 95 -15.47 -5.90 -1.34
N PHE A 96 -16.69 -5.95 -0.85
CA PHE A 96 -17.17 -7.04 0.00
C PHE A 96 -18.37 -7.69 -0.64
N ARG A 97 -18.28 -8.97 -0.91
CA ARG A 97 -19.41 -9.77 -1.42
C ARG A 97 -20.25 -10.25 -0.26
N THR A 98 -21.50 -9.86 -0.26
CA THR A 98 -22.51 -10.28 0.72
C THR A 98 -23.66 -11.00 0.03
N GLY A 99 -24.57 -11.62 0.77
CA GLY A 99 -25.79 -12.21 0.21
C GLY A 99 -26.71 -11.21 -0.51
N ALA A 100 -26.58 -9.90 -0.21
CA ALA A 100 -27.33 -8.82 -0.83
C ALA A 100 -26.61 -8.23 -2.06
N GLY A 101 -25.41 -8.70 -2.41
CA GLY A 101 -24.62 -8.20 -3.54
C GLY A 101 -23.22 -7.74 -3.14
N MET A 102 -22.62 -6.87 -3.96
CA MET A 102 -21.28 -6.34 -3.76
C MET A 102 -21.33 -4.95 -3.13
N SER A 103 -20.85 -4.82 -1.89
CA SER A 103 -20.61 -3.52 -1.25
C SER A 103 -19.26 -2.97 -1.69
N GLN A 104 -19.22 -1.69 -2.04
CA GLN A 104 -18.01 -1.00 -2.52
C GLN A 104 -17.70 0.17 -1.61
N LEU A 105 -16.53 0.21 -1.05
CA LEU A 105 -16.09 1.22 -0.09
C LEU A 105 -14.76 1.83 -0.50
N VAL A 106 -14.64 3.14 -0.32
CA VAL A 106 -13.35 3.83 -0.30
C VAL A 106 -12.92 3.95 1.15
N LEU A 107 -11.79 3.33 1.49
CA LEU A 107 -11.26 3.33 2.86
C LEU A 107 -9.96 4.10 2.90
N SER A 108 -9.68 4.72 4.04
CA SER A 108 -8.40 5.37 4.32
C SER A 108 -7.63 4.52 5.33
N LEU A 109 -6.45 4.07 4.93
CA LEU A 109 -5.53 3.34 5.78
C LEU A 109 -4.48 4.30 6.33
N THR A 110 -4.51 4.57 7.61
CA THR A 110 -3.52 5.41 8.28
C THR A 110 -2.51 4.52 8.99
N ILE A 111 -1.23 4.71 8.64
CA ILE A 111 -0.13 4.01 9.28
C ILE A 111 0.48 4.95 10.32
N GLY A 112 0.54 4.51 11.58
CA GLY A 112 1.18 5.29 12.64
C GLY A 112 2.68 5.50 12.39
N PRO A 113 3.28 6.60 12.87
CA PRO A 113 4.69 6.92 12.61
C PRO A 113 5.70 5.85 13.01
N GLN A 114 5.42 5.08 14.06
CA GLN A 114 6.30 3.98 14.46
C GLN A 114 6.28 2.83 13.43
N SER A 115 5.09 2.48 12.95
CA SER A 115 4.92 1.46 11.91
C SER A 115 5.54 1.93 10.59
N LEU A 116 5.37 3.23 10.24
CA LEU A 116 6.02 3.79 9.06
C LEU A 116 7.54 3.58 9.12
N TRP A 117 8.17 3.89 10.25
CA TRP A 117 9.61 3.68 10.43
C TRP A 117 9.99 2.19 10.48
N ALA A 118 9.18 1.34 11.12
CA ALA A 118 9.45 -0.09 11.22
C ALA A 118 9.47 -0.78 9.85
N PHE A 119 8.54 -0.41 8.98
CA PHE A 119 8.32 -1.07 7.68
C PHE A 119 8.86 -0.29 6.48
N SER A 120 9.43 0.91 6.66
CA SER A 120 10.05 1.64 5.55
C SER A 120 11.19 0.83 4.93
N THR A 121 11.21 0.79 3.60
CA THR A 121 12.22 0.11 2.78
C THR A 121 13.12 1.09 2.02
N THR A 122 12.91 2.40 2.17
CA THR A 122 13.80 3.38 1.54
C THR A 122 15.18 3.32 2.18
N THR A 123 16.22 3.44 1.37
CA THR A 123 17.62 3.28 1.79
C THR A 123 17.96 4.22 2.94
N GLU A 124 17.52 5.47 2.86
CA GLU A 124 17.75 6.51 3.87
C GLU A 124 17.11 6.13 5.21
N ASP A 125 15.84 5.74 5.19
CA ASP A 125 15.12 5.34 6.40
C ASP A 125 15.75 4.11 7.04
N VAL A 126 16.09 3.09 6.24
CA VAL A 126 16.75 1.87 6.70
C VAL A 126 18.09 2.19 7.35
N THR A 127 18.88 3.06 6.74
CA THR A 127 20.20 3.45 7.26
C THR A 127 20.09 4.15 8.62
N ILE A 128 19.21 5.15 8.71
CA ILE A 128 18.99 5.90 9.96
C ILE A 128 18.43 4.98 11.06
N ARG A 129 17.42 4.19 10.71
CA ARG A 129 16.81 3.23 11.62
C ARG A 129 17.81 2.23 12.18
N ASN A 130 18.57 1.59 11.31
CA ASN A 130 19.56 0.58 11.72
C ASN A 130 20.68 1.17 12.57
N HIS A 131 21.12 2.40 12.28
CA HIS A 131 22.08 3.09 13.13
C HIS A 131 21.54 3.30 14.56
N LEU A 132 20.29 3.73 14.69
CA LEU A 132 19.67 3.93 15.99
C LEU A 132 19.33 2.63 16.70
N TYR A 133 18.96 1.57 15.97
CA TYR A 133 18.70 0.25 16.53
C TYR A 133 19.90 -0.31 17.29
N ARG A 134 21.13 -0.15 16.74
CA ARG A 134 22.36 -0.60 17.39
C ARG A 134 22.67 0.15 18.68
N ARG A 135 22.26 1.41 18.78
CA ARG A 135 22.57 2.28 19.92
C ARG A 135 21.52 2.24 21.04
N LEU A 136 20.26 2.10 20.68
CA LEU A 136 19.13 2.33 21.59
C LEU A 136 18.22 1.11 21.72
N GLY A 137 18.41 0.10 20.89
CA GLY A 137 17.46 -0.99 20.68
C GLY A 137 16.26 -0.57 19.82
N PRO A 138 15.52 -1.55 19.25
CA PRO A 138 14.46 -1.29 18.26
C PRO A 138 13.33 -0.42 18.80
N SER A 139 12.79 -0.73 19.96
CA SER A 139 11.63 -0.03 20.52
C SER A 139 11.87 1.45 20.79
N GLU A 140 13.01 1.77 21.43
CA GLU A 140 13.33 3.16 21.75
C GLU A 140 13.73 3.95 20.50
N ALA A 141 14.43 3.33 19.57
CA ALA A 141 14.79 3.94 18.30
C ALA A 141 13.52 4.31 17.49
N LEU A 142 12.56 3.38 17.37
CA LEU A 142 11.29 3.65 16.68
C LEU A 142 10.50 4.77 17.35
N ARG A 143 10.45 4.77 18.69
CA ARG A 143 9.76 5.84 19.44
C ARG A 143 10.39 7.21 19.19
N ARG A 144 11.72 7.31 19.18
CA ARG A 144 12.43 8.58 18.90
C ARG A 144 12.26 9.03 17.46
N LEU A 145 12.38 8.11 16.50
CA LEU A 145 12.18 8.40 15.08
C LEU A 145 10.77 8.86 14.81
N ALA A 146 9.78 8.15 15.31
CA ALA A 146 8.37 8.50 15.13
C ALA A 146 8.02 9.86 15.73
N ARG A 147 8.59 10.19 16.90
CA ARG A 147 8.36 11.49 17.56
C ARG A 147 9.03 12.63 16.80
N ARG A 148 10.27 12.44 16.36
CA ARG A 148 11.05 13.51 15.74
C ARG A 148 10.75 13.69 14.26
N PHE A 149 10.49 12.59 13.55
CA PHE A 149 10.26 12.55 12.11
C PHE A 149 9.05 11.66 11.77
N PRO A 150 7.84 12.11 12.08
CA PRO A 150 6.64 11.29 11.92
C PRO A 150 6.30 10.96 10.45
N GLY A 151 6.94 11.62 9.50
CA GLY A 151 6.76 11.40 8.06
C GLY A 151 7.94 10.75 7.34
N GLY A 152 8.91 10.17 8.08
CA GLY A 152 10.11 9.56 7.51
C GLY A 152 11.25 10.53 7.24
N SER A 153 12.39 10.03 6.72
CA SER A 153 13.64 10.79 6.52
C SER A 153 13.53 11.87 5.44
N ALA A 154 12.76 11.66 4.39
CA ALA A 154 12.56 12.66 3.34
C ALA A 154 12.01 13.98 3.91
N LYS A 155 11.15 13.91 4.91
CA LYS A 155 10.67 15.10 5.64
C LYS A 155 11.71 15.69 6.57
N ALA A 156 12.48 14.86 7.23
CA ALA A 156 13.56 15.31 8.08
C ALA A 156 14.58 16.17 7.29
N GLU A 157 14.90 15.74 6.09
CA GLU A 157 15.81 16.50 5.21
C GLU A 157 15.20 17.81 4.74
N VAL A 158 13.91 17.84 4.39
CA VAL A 158 13.21 19.08 4.03
C VAL A 158 13.14 20.04 5.21
N GLU A 159 12.85 19.56 6.42
CA GLU A 159 12.84 20.38 7.61
C GLU A 159 14.24 20.89 7.97
N ARG A 160 15.27 20.07 7.83
CA ARG A 160 16.67 20.47 8.01
C ARG A 160 17.06 21.59 7.05
N ARG A 161 16.75 21.44 5.76
CA ARG A 161 17.01 22.48 4.75
C ARG A 161 16.27 23.79 5.04
N ARG A 162 15.01 23.71 5.45
CA ARG A 162 14.24 24.91 5.84
C ARG A 162 14.87 25.65 6.99
N ARG A 163 15.34 24.94 8.02
CA ARG A 163 16.03 25.55 9.17
C ARG A 163 17.33 26.23 8.74
N LEU A 164 18.17 25.56 7.95
CA LEU A 164 19.42 26.13 7.46
C LEU A 164 19.18 27.40 6.64
N VAL A 165 18.16 27.45 5.81
CA VAL A 165 17.79 28.65 5.04
C VAL A 165 17.27 29.74 5.98
N GLY A 166 16.45 29.39 6.98
CA GLY A 166 15.95 30.35 7.97
C GLY A 166 17.09 30.98 8.79
N ASP A 167 18.01 30.16 9.29
CA ASP A 167 19.16 30.62 10.06
C ASP A 167 20.09 31.52 9.24
N GLN A 168 20.31 31.20 7.94
CA GLN A 168 21.09 32.05 7.03
C GLN A 168 20.40 33.39 6.77
N THR A 169 19.08 33.40 6.61
CA THR A 169 18.31 34.61 6.38
C THR A 169 18.33 35.53 7.63
N GLU A 170 18.27 34.94 8.81
CA GLU A 170 18.34 35.69 10.06
C GLU A 170 19.75 36.26 10.35
N ALA A 171 20.78 35.44 10.05
CA ALA A 171 22.18 35.89 10.13
C ALA A 171 22.46 37.05 9.16
N MET A 172 21.92 36.98 7.94
CA MET A 172 22.06 38.04 6.93
C MET A 172 21.34 39.32 7.34
N ARG A 173 20.15 39.22 7.97
CA ARG A 173 19.44 40.37 8.52
C ARG A 173 20.21 41.03 9.63
N LYS A 174 20.83 40.27 10.57
CA LYS A 174 21.64 40.80 11.68
C LYS A 174 22.94 41.46 11.19
N SER A 175 23.48 41.09 10.07
CA SER A 175 24.69 41.70 9.52
C SER A 175 24.43 43.00 8.73
N LEU A 176 23.17 43.29 8.42
CA LEU A 176 22.75 44.50 7.69
C LEU A 176 22.17 45.59 8.62
N MET A 177 22.11 45.35 9.90
CA MET A 177 21.75 46.29 10.97
C MET A 177 23.00 46.74 11.74
#